data_ef266a38cac6b748c6f603e348251093
#
_entry.id   ef266a38cac6b748c6f603e348251093
#
_cell.length_a   1.000
_cell.length_b   1.000
_cell.length_c   1.000
_cell.angle_alpha   90.00
_cell.angle_beta   90.00
_cell.angle_gamma   90.00
#
_symmetry.space_group_name_H-M   'P 1'
#
loop_
_entity.id
_entity.type
_entity.pdbx_description
1 polymer ?
#
loop_
_entity_poly.entity_id
_entity_poly.type
_entity_poly.pdbx_seq_one_letter_code
_entity_poly.pdbx_strand_id
1 'polypeptide(L)'
;MDTNISKRFDDWLKSDSSAAALVMRQWLLPVEGKDTVIFPPTYAAPNEMSETEKRQWRQQTLGYNIDRLDGGATVCQIDSVGAQANRMEAIFKREPYKKLVPQVTITVGQTKVNLLDAGHRAADGVVRFSSLRDKFDAAFRSIKDNGDAEPLAKIAPTSIVFGCWDSQSTGVKLPRIVRSVIRAYEVDLLHRSAQYTPPVRYVSAGVIEVPEGVSDRILSKLGLRDTPASWTHGGVKLRPEKGEIRRDAVLNLAAIRALGTNEAGPDDEKTLKLRRYILGLALVAFTAPHDTNLREGCQLVPNAERPSKWELVRHDGQHEKFSLSHDEALKFAEDAAHDFVVGPDEDANFDQQYAKQQLAKSKEERKKEKRQRK
;
A
#
# COMPACT_ATOMS: atom_id res chain seq x y z
N MET A 1 -30.11 -25.53 7.58
CA MET A 1 -29.81 -25.32 6.16
C MET A 1 -28.39 -24.81 6.08
N ASP A 2 -27.43 -25.72 5.87
CA ASP A 2 -26.04 -25.31 5.57
C ASP A 2 -26.00 -24.77 4.14
N THR A 3 -26.31 -23.49 4.00
CA THR A 3 -25.94 -22.75 2.80
C THR A 3 -24.41 -22.75 2.77
N ASN A 4 -23.84 -23.44 1.81
CA ASN A 4 -22.39 -23.49 1.58
C ASN A 4 -21.86 -22.04 1.49
N ILE A 5 -21.27 -21.56 2.60
CA ILE A 5 -20.86 -20.15 2.78
C ILE A 5 -19.86 -19.76 1.69
N SER A 6 -19.07 -20.71 1.18
CA SER A 6 -18.11 -20.47 0.10
C SER A 6 -18.76 -20.04 -1.22
N LYS A 7 -20.07 -20.33 -1.42
CA LYS A 7 -20.82 -19.94 -2.64
C LYS A 7 -21.67 -18.67 -2.47
N ARG A 8 -21.63 -18.01 -1.31
CA ARG A 8 -22.46 -16.84 -1.00
C ARG A 8 -22.35 -15.72 -2.04
N PHE A 9 -21.18 -15.56 -2.64
CA PHE A 9 -20.90 -14.47 -3.57
C PHE A 9 -20.67 -14.92 -5.02
N ASP A 10 -21.09 -16.14 -5.38
CA ASP A 10 -20.88 -16.70 -6.74
C ASP A 10 -21.48 -15.81 -7.82
N ASP A 11 -22.63 -15.19 -7.55
CA ASP A 11 -23.25 -14.28 -8.50
C ASP A 11 -22.43 -13.04 -8.84
N TRP A 12 -21.45 -12.66 -7.97
CA TRP A 12 -20.51 -11.60 -8.27
C TRP A 12 -19.34 -12.06 -9.14
N LEU A 13 -19.06 -13.37 -9.12
CA LEU A 13 -17.86 -13.99 -9.69
C LEU A 13 -18.09 -14.60 -11.07
N LYS A 14 -19.34 -14.84 -11.45
CA LYS A 14 -19.71 -15.35 -12.79
C LYS A 14 -19.43 -14.31 -13.88
N SER A 15 -19.07 -14.78 -15.05
CA SER A 15 -18.69 -13.95 -16.21
C SER A 15 -19.80 -13.00 -16.66
N ASP A 16 -21.07 -13.37 -16.51
CA ASP A 16 -22.26 -12.60 -16.86
C ASP A 16 -22.75 -11.66 -15.74
N SER A 17 -22.06 -11.60 -14.61
CA SER A 17 -22.45 -10.78 -13.47
C SER A 17 -22.50 -9.29 -13.78
N SER A 18 -23.56 -8.63 -13.38
CA SER A 18 -23.68 -7.16 -13.43
C SER A 18 -22.95 -6.42 -12.30
N ALA A 19 -22.42 -7.12 -11.28
CA ALA A 19 -21.71 -6.52 -10.18
C ALA A 19 -20.35 -5.95 -10.62
N ALA A 20 -20.18 -4.62 -10.56
CA ALA A 20 -18.96 -3.94 -10.98
C ALA A 20 -17.95 -3.83 -9.85
N ALA A 21 -18.37 -3.37 -8.70
CA ALA A 21 -17.49 -3.13 -7.55
C ALA A 21 -18.25 -3.09 -6.23
N LEU A 22 -17.55 -3.40 -5.14
CA LEU A 22 -17.97 -3.03 -3.80
C LEU A 22 -17.24 -1.75 -3.39
N VAL A 23 -17.98 -0.73 -2.98
CA VAL A 23 -17.46 0.59 -2.61
C VAL A 23 -17.69 0.83 -1.13
N MET A 24 -16.67 1.33 -0.44
CA MET A 24 -16.77 1.77 0.94
C MET A 24 -16.32 3.22 1.08
N ARG A 25 -17.12 3.99 1.81
CA ARG A 25 -16.76 5.33 2.27
C ARG A 25 -16.85 5.37 3.79
N GLN A 26 -15.71 5.61 4.42
CA GLN A 26 -15.57 5.63 5.87
C GLN A 26 -15.06 7.01 6.31
N TRP A 27 -15.79 7.66 7.21
CA TRP A 27 -15.36 8.91 7.84
C TRP A 27 -14.51 8.63 9.06
N LEU A 28 -13.44 9.39 9.19
CA LEU A 28 -12.45 9.26 10.23
C LEU A 28 -12.32 10.56 11.01
N LEU A 29 -11.92 10.44 12.26
CA LEU A 29 -11.58 11.58 13.13
C LEU A 29 -10.18 11.37 13.73
N PRO A 30 -9.43 12.45 13.99
CA PRO A 30 -8.27 12.37 14.86
C PRO A 30 -8.70 11.90 16.26
N VAL A 31 -7.87 11.10 16.92
CA VAL A 31 -8.15 10.60 18.29
C VAL A 31 -8.28 11.72 19.30
N GLU A 32 -7.67 12.88 19.05
CA GLU A 32 -7.69 14.08 19.89
C GLU A 32 -8.91 14.96 19.63
N GLY A 33 -9.74 14.63 18.63
CA GLY A 33 -10.92 15.41 18.24
C GLY A 33 -10.80 16.11 16.90
N LYS A 34 -11.94 16.54 16.36
CA LYS A 34 -12.04 17.15 15.02
C LYS A 34 -11.29 18.50 14.91
N ASP A 35 -11.14 19.20 16.01
CA ASP A 35 -10.54 20.54 16.09
C ASP A 35 -9.01 20.51 16.26
N THR A 36 -8.41 19.34 16.36
CA THR A 36 -6.96 19.18 16.51
C THR A 36 -6.21 19.45 15.20
N VAL A 37 -4.90 19.64 15.33
CA VAL A 37 -3.95 19.69 14.20
C VAL A 37 -3.36 18.32 13.99
N ILE A 38 -3.45 17.81 12.77
CA ILE A 38 -2.87 16.53 12.39
C ILE A 38 -1.58 16.73 11.61
N PHE A 39 -0.68 15.76 11.69
CA PHE A 39 0.62 15.76 11.02
C PHE A 39 0.71 14.59 10.02
N PRO A 40 0.12 14.71 8.82
CA PRO A 40 0.21 13.67 7.79
C PRO A 40 1.65 13.39 7.37
N PRO A 41 1.92 12.30 6.65
CA PRO A 41 3.21 12.05 6.02
C PRO A 41 3.63 13.20 5.11
N THR A 42 4.92 13.53 5.13
CA THR A 42 5.54 14.47 4.20
C THR A 42 6.26 13.73 3.09
N TYR A 43 6.41 14.37 1.94
CA TYR A 43 7.00 13.80 0.74
C TYR A 43 8.20 14.64 0.28
N ALA A 44 9.12 14.03 -0.44
CA ALA A 44 10.16 14.75 -1.15
C ALA A 44 9.55 15.44 -2.39
N ALA A 45 10.12 16.58 -2.77
CA ALA A 45 9.78 17.20 -4.05
C ALA A 45 10.14 16.26 -5.21
N PRO A 46 9.37 16.25 -6.31
CA PRO A 46 9.68 15.47 -7.50
C PRO A 46 11.09 15.72 -8.02
N ASN A 47 11.77 14.66 -8.47
CA ASN A 47 13.16 14.76 -8.95
C ASN A 47 13.29 15.59 -10.24
N GLU A 48 12.23 15.62 -11.04
CA GLU A 48 12.15 16.35 -12.32
C GLU A 48 12.08 17.87 -12.14
N MET A 49 11.74 18.35 -10.95
CA MET A 49 11.69 19.77 -10.64
C MET A 49 13.10 20.37 -10.54
N SER A 50 13.27 21.57 -11.07
CA SER A 50 14.45 22.42 -10.82
C SER A 50 14.53 22.79 -9.33
N GLU A 51 15.70 23.24 -8.86
CA GLU A 51 15.87 23.66 -7.45
C GLU A 51 14.97 24.85 -7.07
N THR A 52 14.65 25.73 -8.01
CA THR A 52 13.72 26.86 -7.80
C THR A 52 12.29 26.33 -7.61
N GLU A 53 11.84 25.43 -8.46
CA GLU A 53 10.52 24.80 -8.36
C GLU A 53 10.39 23.97 -7.07
N LYS A 54 11.43 23.21 -6.69
CA LYS A 54 11.46 22.47 -5.40
C LYS A 54 11.33 23.41 -4.21
N ARG A 55 11.96 24.58 -4.27
CA ARG A 55 11.86 25.60 -3.22
C ARG A 55 10.46 26.15 -3.14
N GLN A 56 9.84 26.51 -4.28
CA GLN A 56 8.46 27.00 -4.34
C GLN A 56 7.48 25.94 -3.84
N TRP A 57 7.63 24.69 -4.30
CA TRP A 57 6.81 23.57 -3.86
C TRP A 57 6.87 23.40 -2.34
N ARG A 58 8.09 23.41 -1.75
CA ARG A 58 8.25 23.33 -0.29
C ARG A 58 7.61 24.49 0.46
N GLN A 59 7.68 25.71 -0.08
CA GLN A 59 7.05 26.87 0.53
C GLN A 59 5.51 26.78 0.50
N GLN A 60 4.95 26.21 -0.57
CA GLN A 60 3.50 26.09 -0.76
C GLN A 60 2.88 24.93 -0.01
N THR A 61 3.60 23.82 0.12
CA THR A 61 3.08 22.55 0.64
C THR A 61 3.69 22.15 1.98
N LEU A 62 4.84 22.71 2.35
CA LEU A 62 5.70 22.26 3.48
C LEU A 62 6.05 20.76 3.44
N GLY A 63 5.99 20.15 2.26
CA GLY A 63 6.20 18.72 2.06
C GLY A 63 4.95 17.86 2.18
N TYR A 64 3.80 18.41 2.49
CA TYR A 64 2.54 17.66 2.43
C TYR A 64 2.07 17.48 0.99
N ASN A 65 1.40 16.36 0.71
CA ASN A 65 0.75 16.13 -0.58
C ASN A 65 -0.66 16.76 -0.53
N ILE A 66 -0.71 18.03 -0.85
CA ILE A 66 -1.92 18.86 -0.78
C ILE A 66 -2.16 19.54 -2.12
N ASP A 67 -3.37 19.36 -2.66
CA ASP A 67 -3.84 20.00 -3.88
C ASP A 67 -4.83 21.12 -3.53
N ARG A 68 -4.75 22.23 -4.28
CA ARG A 68 -5.72 23.30 -4.26
C ARG A 68 -6.55 23.25 -5.53
N LEU A 69 -7.85 23.14 -5.37
CA LEU A 69 -8.80 23.07 -6.47
C LEU A 69 -9.34 24.47 -6.78
N ASP A 70 -9.96 24.60 -7.95
CA ASP A 70 -10.70 25.81 -8.31
C ASP A 70 -11.77 26.12 -7.25
N GLY A 71 -11.95 27.40 -6.93
CA GLY A 71 -12.83 27.81 -5.83
C GLY A 71 -12.21 27.73 -4.43
N GLY A 72 -10.91 27.37 -4.32
CA GLY A 72 -10.16 27.39 -3.06
C GLY A 72 -10.35 26.16 -2.16
N ALA A 73 -11.07 25.15 -2.63
CA ALA A 73 -11.15 23.85 -1.95
C ALA A 73 -9.77 23.16 -1.89
N THR A 74 -9.51 22.44 -0.81
CA THR A 74 -8.23 21.76 -0.60
C THR A 74 -8.43 20.27 -0.36
N VAL A 75 -7.49 19.45 -0.89
CA VAL A 75 -7.44 18.01 -0.68
C VAL A 75 -6.04 17.63 -0.25
N CYS A 76 -5.91 17.07 0.94
CA CYS A 76 -4.63 16.57 1.47
C CYS A 76 -4.64 15.04 1.50
N GLN A 77 -3.65 14.41 0.88
CA GLN A 77 -3.46 12.97 0.97
C GLN A 77 -2.87 12.62 2.35
N ILE A 78 -3.64 11.91 3.15
CA ILE A 78 -3.22 11.46 4.49
C ILE A 78 -2.49 10.11 4.39
N ASP A 79 -3.05 9.16 3.64
CA ASP A 79 -2.40 7.87 3.43
C ASP A 79 -2.65 7.40 1.98
N SER A 80 -1.57 7.11 1.27
CA SER A 80 -1.64 6.82 -0.16
C SER A 80 -2.22 5.43 -0.45
N VAL A 81 -2.62 5.20 -1.70
CA VAL A 81 -3.09 3.88 -2.16
C VAL A 81 -2.03 2.79 -1.90
N GLY A 82 -0.75 3.10 -2.10
CA GLY A 82 0.34 2.17 -1.83
C GLY A 82 0.52 1.89 -0.34
N ALA A 83 0.51 2.92 0.49
CA ALA A 83 0.63 2.79 1.94
C ALA A 83 -0.56 2.01 2.53
N GLN A 84 -1.80 2.32 2.09
CA GLN A 84 -2.98 1.57 2.49
C GLN A 84 -2.90 0.09 2.10
N ALA A 85 -2.45 -0.23 0.89
CA ALA A 85 -2.26 -1.60 0.45
C ALA A 85 -1.27 -2.35 1.35
N ASN A 86 -0.13 -1.74 1.67
CA ASN A 86 0.89 -2.37 2.53
C ASN A 86 0.35 -2.58 3.96
N ARG A 87 -0.44 -1.64 4.51
CA ARG A 87 -1.07 -1.81 5.84
C ARG A 87 -2.10 -2.94 5.85
N MET A 88 -2.94 -3.02 4.82
CA MET A 88 -3.93 -4.09 4.67
C MET A 88 -3.26 -5.45 4.46
N GLU A 89 -2.17 -5.52 3.71
CA GLU A 89 -1.45 -6.76 3.44
C GLU A 89 -0.74 -7.32 4.69
N ALA A 90 -0.20 -6.43 5.53
CA ALA A 90 0.54 -6.84 6.72
C ALA A 90 -0.29 -7.67 7.73
N ILE A 91 -1.62 -7.61 7.68
CA ILE A 91 -2.49 -8.42 8.56
C ILE A 91 -2.29 -9.91 8.34
N PHE A 92 -1.99 -10.33 7.10
CA PHE A 92 -1.81 -11.75 6.75
C PHE A 92 -0.55 -12.40 7.33
N LYS A 93 0.27 -11.67 8.07
CA LYS A 93 1.40 -12.22 8.86
C LYS A 93 1.00 -12.69 10.26
N ARG A 94 -0.19 -12.35 10.73
CA ARG A 94 -0.66 -12.58 12.10
C ARG A 94 -1.94 -13.39 12.15
N GLU A 95 -2.18 -14.04 13.28
CA GLU A 95 -3.45 -14.72 13.53
C GLU A 95 -4.60 -13.69 13.62
N PRO A 96 -5.79 -14.09 13.17
CA PRO A 96 -6.17 -15.40 12.60
C PRO A 96 -5.89 -15.54 11.09
N TYR A 97 -5.33 -14.52 10.44
CA TYR A 97 -5.25 -14.40 8.97
C TYR A 97 -4.09 -15.18 8.35
N LYS A 98 -3.07 -15.50 9.15
CA LYS A 98 -1.81 -16.11 8.67
C LYS A 98 -2.03 -17.36 7.83
N LYS A 99 -3.00 -18.20 8.23
CA LYS A 99 -3.34 -19.46 7.54
C LYS A 99 -4.02 -19.27 6.18
N LEU A 100 -4.48 -18.04 5.87
CA LEU A 100 -5.17 -17.74 4.61
C LEU A 100 -4.23 -17.60 3.42
N VAL A 101 -2.92 -17.40 3.66
CA VAL A 101 -1.94 -17.16 2.61
C VAL A 101 -0.63 -17.87 2.90
N PRO A 102 0.12 -18.33 1.89
CA PRO A 102 1.46 -18.87 2.09
C PRO A 102 2.38 -17.82 2.72
N GLN A 103 3.23 -18.25 3.65
CA GLN A 103 4.28 -17.44 4.23
C GLN A 103 5.58 -17.70 3.46
N VAL A 104 5.94 -16.79 2.57
CA VAL A 104 7.18 -16.87 1.79
C VAL A 104 8.25 -16.03 2.48
N THR A 105 9.34 -16.68 2.92
CA THR A 105 10.43 -16.03 3.63
C THR A 105 11.74 -16.16 2.85
N ILE A 106 12.45 -15.06 2.64
CA ILE A 106 13.72 -15.03 1.93
C ILE A 106 14.81 -14.57 2.89
N THR A 107 15.83 -15.41 3.08
CA THR A 107 17.00 -15.10 3.90
C THR A 107 18.03 -14.34 3.06
N VAL A 108 18.36 -13.12 3.50
CA VAL A 108 19.33 -12.23 2.86
C VAL A 108 20.45 -11.95 3.88
N GLY A 109 21.55 -12.68 3.77
CA GLY A 109 22.60 -12.62 4.81
C GLY A 109 22.07 -13.12 6.16
N GLN A 110 22.03 -12.24 7.14
CA GLN A 110 21.47 -12.53 8.49
C GLN A 110 20.01 -12.10 8.65
N THR A 111 19.44 -11.45 7.64
CA THR A 111 18.07 -10.90 7.70
C THR A 111 17.09 -11.84 7.02
N LYS A 112 15.96 -12.11 7.67
CA LYS A 112 14.82 -12.80 7.07
C LYS A 112 13.77 -11.76 6.64
N VAL A 113 13.36 -11.82 5.38
CA VAL A 113 12.36 -10.94 4.78
C VAL A 113 11.14 -11.78 4.42
N ASN A 114 9.99 -11.48 5.03
CA ASN A 114 8.73 -12.07 4.59
C ASN A 114 8.24 -11.32 3.34
N LEU A 115 7.72 -12.03 2.35
CA LEU A 115 7.24 -11.44 1.09
C LEU A 115 6.14 -10.38 1.31
N LEU A 116 5.33 -10.54 2.35
CA LEU A 116 4.29 -9.58 2.74
C LEU A 116 4.84 -8.22 3.23
N ASP A 117 6.16 -8.14 3.50
CA ASP A 117 6.87 -6.89 3.81
C ASP A 117 7.56 -6.28 2.56
N ALA A 118 7.61 -7.00 1.45
CA ALA A 118 8.24 -6.54 0.23
C ALA A 118 7.34 -5.55 -0.53
N GLY A 119 7.80 -4.31 -0.70
CA GLY A 119 7.00 -3.22 -1.28
C GLY A 119 6.50 -3.50 -2.70
N HIS A 120 7.24 -4.28 -3.49
CA HIS A 120 6.86 -4.71 -4.83
C HIS A 120 6.31 -6.14 -4.89
N ARG A 121 6.05 -6.78 -3.73
CA ARG A 121 5.42 -8.11 -3.60
C ARG A 121 6.16 -9.18 -4.41
N ALA A 122 5.42 -10.02 -5.14
CA ALA A 122 5.98 -11.06 -6.01
C ALA A 122 6.99 -10.53 -7.05
N ALA A 123 6.91 -9.26 -7.44
CA ALA A 123 7.82 -8.61 -8.38
C ALA A 123 9.01 -7.90 -7.70
N ASP A 124 9.18 -8.05 -6.39
CA ASP A 124 10.26 -7.40 -5.65
C ASP A 124 11.64 -7.95 -6.02
N GLY A 125 12.66 -7.09 -5.87
CA GLY A 125 14.05 -7.47 -6.09
C GLY A 125 14.51 -8.64 -5.22
N VAL A 126 14.00 -8.74 -3.98
CA VAL A 126 14.32 -9.84 -3.08
C VAL A 126 13.90 -11.20 -3.64
N VAL A 127 12.74 -11.27 -4.30
CA VAL A 127 12.26 -12.48 -4.99
C VAL A 127 13.10 -12.77 -6.21
N ARG A 128 13.33 -11.76 -7.05
CA ARG A 128 14.09 -11.90 -8.31
C ARG A 128 15.52 -12.40 -8.11
N PHE A 129 16.11 -12.06 -6.99
CA PHE A 129 17.46 -12.49 -6.61
C PHE A 129 17.45 -13.59 -5.56
N SER A 130 16.39 -14.39 -5.49
CA SER A 130 16.31 -15.57 -4.61
C SER A 130 16.30 -16.88 -5.38
N SER A 131 16.41 -18.00 -4.65
CA SER A 131 16.23 -19.34 -5.20
C SER A 131 14.82 -19.63 -5.73
N LEU A 132 13.83 -18.78 -5.41
CA LEU A 132 12.45 -18.88 -5.92
C LEU A 132 12.24 -18.13 -7.24
N ARG A 133 13.23 -17.42 -7.76
CA ARG A 133 13.12 -16.63 -9.00
C ARG A 133 12.37 -17.35 -10.11
N ASP A 134 12.83 -18.55 -10.47
CA ASP A 134 12.29 -19.30 -11.61
C ASP A 134 10.84 -19.73 -11.39
N LYS A 135 10.47 -20.05 -10.13
CA LYS A 135 9.09 -20.37 -9.73
C LYS A 135 8.16 -19.16 -9.91
N PHE A 136 8.58 -17.98 -9.48
CA PHE A 136 7.80 -16.75 -9.67
C PHE A 136 7.75 -16.32 -11.13
N ASP A 137 8.85 -16.42 -11.87
CA ASP A 137 8.88 -16.16 -13.31
C ASP A 137 7.90 -17.07 -14.06
N ALA A 138 7.85 -18.36 -13.73
CA ALA A 138 6.91 -19.32 -14.31
C ALA A 138 5.46 -18.95 -13.98
N ALA A 139 5.16 -18.54 -12.74
CA ALA A 139 3.83 -18.11 -12.33
C ALA A 139 3.37 -16.84 -13.06
N PHE A 140 4.26 -15.87 -13.28
CA PHE A 140 3.93 -14.68 -14.09
C PHE A 140 3.74 -15.02 -15.58
N ARG A 141 4.55 -15.95 -16.12
CA ARG A 141 4.38 -16.44 -17.51
C ARG A 141 3.06 -17.16 -17.71
N SER A 142 2.64 -17.98 -16.73
CA SER A 142 1.32 -18.65 -16.78
C SER A 142 0.18 -17.64 -16.96
N ILE A 143 0.22 -16.52 -16.26
CA ILE A 143 -0.76 -15.44 -16.44
C ILE A 143 -0.65 -14.83 -17.85
N LYS A 144 0.57 -14.53 -18.29
CA LYS A 144 0.80 -13.84 -19.56
C LYS A 144 0.40 -14.67 -20.78
N ASP A 145 0.82 -15.94 -20.77
CA ASP A 145 0.74 -16.81 -21.94
C ASP A 145 -0.60 -17.56 -22.00
N ASN A 146 -1.17 -17.90 -20.84
CA ASN A 146 -2.35 -18.75 -20.73
C ASN A 146 -3.53 -18.10 -19.99
N GLY A 147 -3.37 -16.89 -19.43
CA GLY A 147 -4.39 -16.28 -18.57
C GLY A 147 -4.57 -16.97 -17.21
N ASP A 148 -3.68 -17.90 -16.86
CA ASP A 148 -3.78 -18.74 -15.67
C ASP A 148 -3.10 -18.07 -14.46
N ALA A 149 -3.91 -17.62 -13.51
CA ALA A 149 -3.46 -16.97 -12.29
C ALA A 149 -3.29 -17.94 -11.11
N GLU A 150 -3.66 -19.20 -11.25
CA GLU A 150 -3.58 -20.17 -10.15
C GLU A 150 -2.16 -20.36 -9.60
N PRO A 151 -1.10 -20.50 -10.42
CA PRO A 151 0.26 -20.66 -9.90
C PRO A 151 0.70 -19.49 -9.03
N LEU A 152 0.36 -18.25 -9.40
CA LEU A 152 0.68 -17.08 -8.59
C LEU A 152 -0.19 -17.02 -7.33
N ALA A 153 -1.46 -17.40 -7.41
CA ALA A 153 -2.36 -17.46 -6.25
C ALA A 153 -1.91 -18.51 -5.21
N LYS A 154 -1.23 -19.59 -5.66
CA LYS A 154 -0.67 -20.61 -4.77
C LYS A 154 0.57 -20.17 -3.99
N ILE A 155 1.31 -19.15 -4.45
CA ILE A 155 2.57 -18.74 -3.84
C ILE A 155 2.56 -17.29 -3.30
N ALA A 156 1.79 -16.40 -3.92
CA ALA A 156 1.74 -14.99 -3.56
C ALA A 156 0.38 -14.34 -3.86
N PRO A 157 -0.73 -14.84 -3.28
CA PRO A 157 -2.09 -14.40 -3.61
C PRO A 157 -2.31 -12.90 -3.32
N THR A 158 -1.64 -12.33 -2.33
CA THR A 158 -1.71 -10.90 -2.00
C THR A 158 -1.20 -10.02 -3.12
N SER A 159 -0.29 -10.53 -3.96
CA SER A 159 0.16 -9.83 -5.17
C SER A 159 -0.96 -9.66 -6.20
N ILE A 160 -1.94 -10.56 -6.22
CA ILE A 160 -3.15 -10.44 -7.05
C ILE A 160 -4.12 -9.44 -6.40
N VAL A 161 -4.34 -9.53 -5.08
CA VAL A 161 -5.26 -8.65 -4.35
C VAL A 161 -4.80 -7.18 -4.40
N PHE A 162 -3.52 -6.92 -4.10
CA PHE A 162 -3.00 -5.55 -3.98
C PHE A 162 -2.25 -5.06 -5.22
N GLY A 163 -2.14 -5.91 -6.24
CA GLY A 163 -1.49 -5.61 -7.50
C GLY A 163 0.04 -5.63 -7.41
N CYS A 164 0.68 -6.03 -8.48
CA CYS A 164 2.12 -5.96 -8.66
C CYS A 164 2.47 -5.75 -10.13
N TRP A 165 3.69 -5.33 -10.40
CA TRP A 165 4.19 -5.15 -11.76
C TRP A 165 5.58 -5.72 -11.90
N ASP A 166 5.70 -6.85 -12.57
CA ASP A 166 6.98 -7.43 -12.92
C ASP A 166 7.60 -6.73 -14.14
N SER A 167 8.07 -5.51 -13.94
CA SER A 167 8.61 -4.64 -14.99
C SER A 167 9.98 -5.09 -15.52
N GLN A 168 10.67 -5.97 -14.80
CA GLN A 168 12.06 -6.33 -15.09
C GLN A 168 12.20 -7.69 -15.77
N SER A 169 11.23 -8.59 -15.65
CA SER A 169 11.24 -9.91 -16.26
C SER A 169 10.14 -10.05 -17.30
N THR A 170 8.95 -10.48 -16.91
CA THR A 170 7.86 -10.86 -17.84
C THR A 170 7.08 -9.68 -18.42
N GLY A 171 7.10 -8.53 -17.74
CA GLY A 171 6.30 -7.36 -18.09
C GLY A 171 4.85 -7.42 -17.59
N VAL A 172 4.45 -8.49 -16.90
CA VAL A 172 3.09 -8.66 -16.35
C VAL A 172 2.76 -7.57 -15.35
N LYS A 173 1.61 -6.95 -15.53
CA LYS A 173 1.07 -5.93 -14.64
C LYS A 173 -0.30 -6.34 -14.15
N LEU A 174 -0.40 -6.66 -12.86
CA LEU A 174 -1.66 -6.97 -12.19
C LEU A 174 -2.25 -5.71 -11.57
N PRO A 175 -3.50 -5.35 -11.88
CA PRO A 175 -4.17 -4.22 -11.25
C PRO A 175 -4.45 -4.55 -9.77
N ARG A 176 -4.65 -3.51 -8.97
CA ARG A 176 -5.16 -3.68 -7.61
C ARG A 176 -6.63 -4.06 -7.62
N ILE A 177 -6.97 -5.20 -7.05
CA ILE A 177 -8.37 -5.59 -6.79
C ILE A 177 -8.92 -4.74 -5.64
N VAL A 178 -8.13 -4.57 -4.57
CA VAL A 178 -8.46 -3.68 -3.45
C VAL A 178 -7.66 -2.39 -3.55
N ARG A 179 -8.36 -1.28 -3.68
CA ARG A 179 -7.81 0.07 -3.65
C ARG A 179 -8.41 0.83 -2.48
N SER A 180 -7.58 1.39 -1.62
CA SER A 180 -7.99 2.25 -0.51
C SER A 180 -7.10 3.49 -0.46
N VAL A 181 -7.63 4.60 0.01
CA VAL A 181 -6.89 5.86 0.20
C VAL A 181 -7.56 6.67 1.31
N ILE A 182 -6.75 7.34 2.13
CA ILE A 182 -7.26 8.29 3.13
C ILE A 182 -6.89 9.69 2.68
N ARG A 183 -7.90 10.58 2.63
CA ARG A 183 -7.75 11.99 2.32
C ARG A 183 -8.47 12.86 3.34
N ALA A 184 -7.88 14.03 3.60
CA ALA A 184 -8.57 15.11 4.29
C ALA A 184 -9.02 16.16 3.25
N TYR A 185 -10.24 16.59 3.35
CA TYR A 185 -10.86 17.57 2.49
C TYR A 185 -11.10 18.86 3.28
N GLU A 186 -11.02 19.99 2.61
CA GLU A 186 -11.18 21.34 3.20
C GLU A 186 -10.28 21.52 4.42
N VAL A 187 -8.98 21.61 4.14
CA VAL A 187 -7.94 21.76 5.16
C VAL A 187 -7.18 23.06 4.99
N ASP A 188 -6.67 23.56 6.11
CA ASP A 188 -5.69 24.64 6.15
C ASP A 188 -4.31 24.10 6.52
N LEU A 189 -3.30 24.63 5.86
CA LEU A 189 -1.91 24.29 6.08
C LEU A 189 -1.32 25.22 7.15
N LEU A 190 -0.73 24.65 8.18
CA LEU A 190 -0.09 25.38 9.26
C LEU A 190 1.43 25.34 9.14
N HIS A 191 2.04 26.47 9.51
CA HIS A 191 3.48 26.64 9.54
C HIS A 191 3.99 26.54 10.99
N ARG A 192 5.19 26.02 11.14
CA ARG A 192 5.88 25.96 12.40
C ARG A 192 7.33 26.42 12.21
N SER A 193 7.83 27.20 13.15
CA SER A 193 9.25 27.42 13.32
C SER A 193 9.68 26.87 14.66
N ALA A 194 10.91 26.41 14.74
CA ALA A 194 11.53 25.96 15.98
C ALA A 194 12.98 26.45 16.03
N GLN A 195 13.52 26.56 17.21
CA GLN A 195 14.93 26.86 17.42
C GLN A 195 15.52 25.81 18.35
N TYR A 196 16.62 25.21 17.93
CA TYR A 196 17.42 24.42 18.83
C TYR A 196 18.35 25.36 19.58
N THR A 197 18.35 25.27 20.91
CA THR A 197 19.28 25.96 21.78
C THR A 197 20.06 24.90 22.55
N PRO A 198 21.40 24.85 22.40
CA PRO A 198 22.20 23.87 23.12
C PRO A 198 22.15 24.14 24.64
N PRO A 199 22.20 23.09 25.47
CA PRO A 199 22.09 23.23 26.91
C PRO A 199 23.26 24.00 27.53
N VAL A 200 24.38 24.08 26.81
CA VAL A 200 25.59 24.82 27.22
C VAL A 200 25.97 25.78 26.08
N ARG A 201 26.36 26.99 26.46
CA ARG A 201 26.93 28.00 25.56
C ARG A 201 28.42 27.73 25.37
N TYR A 202 28.80 26.69 24.67
CA TYR A 202 30.14 26.11 24.60
C TYR A 202 31.26 27.13 24.34
N VAL A 203 31.05 28.06 23.41
CA VAL A 203 32.04 29.09 23.06
C VAL A 203 32.15 30.15 24.13
N SER A 204 31.04 30.74 24.58
CA SER A 204 31.05 31.79 25.59
C SER A 204 31.39 31.29 26.99
N ALA A 205 31.20 30.01 27.27
CA ALA A 205 31.64 29.37 28.49
C ALA A 205 33.13 28.95 28.49
N GLY A 206 33.85 29.24 27.37
CA GLY A 206 35.26 28.91 27.27
C GLY A 206 35.55 27.40 27.14
N VAL A 207 34.53 26.58 26.85
CA VAL A 207 34.67 25.13 26.73
C VAL A 207 35.27 24.74 25.35
N ILE A 208 34.99 25.54 24.34
CA ILE A 208 35.47 25.33 22.96
C ILE A 208 36.02 26.66 22.44
N GLU A 209 37.24 26.62 21.91
CA GLU A 209 37.79 27.68 21.05
C GLU A 209 37.39 27.41 19.61
N VAL A 210 36.88 28.45 18.89
CA VAL A 210 36.49 28.34 17.49
C VAL A 210 37.73 28.58 16.62
N PRO A 211 38.18 27.55 15.86
CA PRO A 211 39.30 27.72 14.93
C PRO A 211 39.01 28.79 13.86
N GLU A 212 40.05 29.45 13.40
CA GLU A 212 39.94 30.42 12.31
C GLU A 212 39.32 29.77 11.05
N GLY A 213 38.34 30.45 10.44
CA GLY A 213 37.61 29.96 9.24
C GLY A 213 36.39 29.08 9.54
N VAL A 214 36.12 28.74 10.79
CA VAL A 214 34.89 28.00 11.17
C VAL A 214 33.74 28.98 11.30
N SER A 215 32.73 28.82 10.41
CA SER A 215 31.54 29.67 10.40
C SER A 215 30.49 29.25 11.46
N ASP A 216 29.66 30.18 11.89
CA ASP A 216 28.49 29.93 12.73
C ASP A 216 27.59 28.80 12.20
N ARG A 217 27.49 28.67 10.89
CA ARG A 217 26.75 27.60 10.22
C ARG A 217 27.32 26.20 10.53
N ILE A 218 28.65 26.10 10.65
CA ILE A 218 29.31 24.84 11.03
C ILE A 218 29.01 24.52 12.47
N LEU A 219 29.13 25.50 13.39
CA LEU A 219 28.81 25.34 14.80
C LEU A 219 27.36 24.94 15.01
N SER A 220 26.43 25.58 14.31
CA SER A 220 25.01 25.21 14.34
C SER A 220 24.75 23.76 13.84
N LYS A 221 25.41 23.35 12.75
CA LYS A 221 25.31 21.97 12.23
C LYS A 221 25.84 20.93 13.21
N LEU A 222 26.82 21.28 14.00
CA LEU A 222 27.40 20.41 15.04
C LEU A 222 26.60 20.46 16.36
N GLY A 223 25.54 21.26 16.45
CA GLY A 223 24.76 21.44 17.68
C GLY A 223 25.48 22.23 18.79
N LEU A 224 26.54 22.96 18.42
CA LEU A 224 27.37 23.74 19.37
C LEU A 224 26.91 25.20 19.51
N ARG A 225 25.92 25.61 18.72
CA ARG A 225 25.34 26.95 18.72
C ARG A 225 23.84 26.84 18.40
N ASP A 226 23.09 27.89 18.74
CA ASP A 226 21.68 28.02 18.38
C ASP A 226 21.48 27.78 16.88
N THR A 227 20.52 26.94 16.58
CA THR A 227 20.17 26.60 15.22
C THR A 227 18.71 27.02 14.98
N PRO A 228 18.44 28.15 14.31
CA PRO A 228 17.09 28.48 13.93
C PRO A 228 16.61 27.43 12.94
N ALA A 229 15.49 26.80 13.24
CA ALA A 229 14.83 25.97 12.25
C ALA A 229 14.23 26.88 11.18
N SER A 230 14.46 26.52 9.94
CA SER A 230 13.70 27.08 8.81
C SER A 230 12.21 26.73 8.98
N TRP A 231 11.35 27.42 8.26
CA TRP A 231 9.92 27.09 8.15
C TRP A 231 9.75 25.58 7.93
N THR A 232 9.02 24.95 8.84
CA THR A 232 8.75 23.51 8.80
C THR A 232 7.24 23.28 8.74
N HIS A 233 6.86 22.06 8.44
CA HIS A 233 5.48 21.61 8.46
C HIS A 233 4.89 21.79 9.87
N GLY A 234 3.87 22.64 9.96
CA GLY A 234 3.14 22.93 11.20
C GLY A 234 1.91 22.08 11.40
N GLY A 235 1.65 21.15 10.46
CA GLY A 235 0.46 20.32 10.47
C GLY A 235 -0.61 20.80 9.51
N VAL A 236 -1.71 20.07 9.51
CA VAL A 236 -2.90 20.33 8.70
C VAL A 236 -4.10 20.37 9.64
N LYS A 237 -4.95 21.38 9.50
CA LYS A 237 -6.15 21.56 10.29
C LYS A 237 -7.38 21.47 9.42
N LEU A 238 -8.40 20.71 9.83
CA LEU A 238 -9.70 20.68 9.18
C LEU A 238 -10.39 22.05 9.33
N ARG A 239 -10.93 22.58 8.22
CA ARG A 239 -11.77 23.78 8.29
C ARG A 239 -13.03 23.48 9.08
N PRO A 240 -13.48 24.38 9.95
CA PRO A 240 -14.77 24.22 10.64
C PRO A 240 -15.89 23.94 9.64
N GLU A 241 -16.86 23.11 10.03
CA GLU A 241 -18.06 22.74 9.28
C GLU A 241 -17.82 21.91 8.01
N LYS A 242 -16.86 22.27 7.14
CA LYS A 242 -16.61 21.63 5.84
C LYS A 242 -15.53 20.56 5.85
N GLY A 243 -14.57 20.67 6.77
CA GLY A 243 -13.44 19.76 6.83
C GLY A 243 -13.84 18.34 7.22
N GLU A 244 -13.39 17.34 6.48
CA GLU A 244 -13.59 15.92 6.80
C GLU A 244 -12.35 15.10 6.45
N ILE A 245 -12.15 14.00 7.17
CA ILE A 245 -11.20 12.95 6.80
C ILE A 245 -12.00 11.75 6.36
N ARG A 246 -11.63 11.18 5.21
CA ARG A 246 -12.35 10.06 4.63
C ARG A 246 -11.41 9.02 4.06
N ARG A 247 -11.71 7.75 4.37
CA ARG A 247 -11.17 6.60 3.68
C ARG A 247 -12.16 6.21 2.58
N ASP A 248 -11.69 6.25 1.34
CA ASP A 248 -12.42 5.76 0.17
C ASP A 248 -11.77 4.46 -0.29
N ALA A 249 -12.54 3.37 -0.33
CA ALA A 249 -12.05 2.07 -0.76
C ALA A 249 -12.97 1.44 -1.79
N VAL A 250 -12.35 0.73 -2.73
CA VAL A 250 -13.04 0.02 -3.81
C VAL A 250 -12.45 -1.38 -3.93
N LEU A 251 -13.33 -2.38 -3.97
CA LEU A 251 -13.01 -3.75 -4.35
C LEU A 251 -13.56 -3.98 -5.76
N ASN A 252 -12.67 -4.20 -6.71
CA ASN A 252 -13.00 -4.32 -8.13
C ASN A 252 -13.41 -5.76 -8.47
N LEU A 253 -14.71 -6.01 -8.61
CA LEU A 253 -15.25 -7.33 -8.92
C LEU A 253 -14.98 -7.73 -10.37
N ALA A 254 -14.96 -6.76 -11.29
CA ALA A 254 -14.61 -7.04 -12.69
C ALA A 254 -13.16 -7.54 -12.82
N ALA A 255 -12.21 -7.00 -12.01
CA ALA A 255 -10.84 -7.48 -12.00
C ALA A 255 -10.71 -8.91 -11.43
N ILE A 256 -11.57 -9.30 -10.49
CA ILE A 256 -11.63 -10.69 -10.01
C ILE A 256 -12.15 -11.61 -11.10
N ARG A 257 -13.19 -11.23 -11.82
CA ARG A 257 -13.72 -12.02 -12.95
C ARG A 257 -12.75 -12.20 -14.11
N ALA A 258 -11.80 -11.28 -14.25
CA ALA A 258 -10.72 -11.42 -15.24
C ALA A 258 -9.67 -12.48 -14.87
N LEU A 259 -9.68 -13.00 -13.64
CA LEU A 259 -8.81 -14.10 -13.22
C LEU A 259 -9.36 -15.41 -13.81
N GLY A 260 -8.47 -16.18 -14.43
CA GLY A 260 -8.75 -17.50 -14.98
C GLY A 260 -7.80 -18.56 -14.48
N THR A 261 -8.12 -19.80 -14.84
CA THR A 261 -7.24 -20.97 -14.73
C THR A 261 -7.04 -21.57 -16.11
N ASN A 262 -6.09 -22.49 -16.25
CA ASN A 262 -5.84 -23.19 -17.52
C ASN A 262 -6.89 -24.29 -17.78
N GLU A 263 -8.17 -24.02 -17.50
CA GLU A 263 -9.30 -24.93 -17.68
C GLU A 263 -10.28 -24.40 -18.74
N ALA A 264 -11.20 -25.23 -19.13
CA ALA A 264 -11.99 -25.09 -20.34
C ALA A 264 -13.14 -24.06 -20.28
N GLY A 265 -13.20 -23.12 -19.34
CA GLY A 265 -14.27 -22.12 -19.35
C GLY A 265 -14.15 -21.08 -18.28
N PRO A 266 -14.75 -19.88 -18.52
CA PRO A 266 -14.62 -18.77 -17.58
C PRO A 266 -15.32 -19.00 -16.22
N ASP A 267 -16.30 -19.88 -16.16
CA ASP A 267 -17.11 -20.17 -14.98
C ASP A 267 -17.02 -21.65 -14.54
N ASP A 268 -15.95 -22.36 -14.96
CA ASP A 268 -15.67 -23.69 -14.42
C ASP A 268 -15.36 -23.62 -12.92
N GLU A 269 -15.56 -24.76 -12.24
CA GLU A 269 -15.45 -24.80 -10.78
C GLU A 269 -14.04 -24.48 -10.28
N LYS A 270 -12.98 -24.76 -11.04
CA LYS A 270 -11.60 -24.45 -10.67
C LYS A 270 -11.35 -22.94 -10.71
N THR A 271 -11.82 -22.27 -11.77
CA THR A 271 -11.78 -20.82 -11.92
C THR A 271 -12.61 -20.14 -10.82
N LEU A 272 -13.80 -20.65 -10.53
CA LEU A 272 -14.63 -20.12 -9.45
C LEU A 272 -13.98 -20.28 -8.07
N LYS A 273 -13.30 -21.39 -7.79
CA LYS A 273 -12.53 -21.57 -6.56
C LYS A 273 -11.40 -20.56 -6.41
N LEU A 274 -10.65 -20.30 -7.49
CA LEU A 274 -9.65 -19.24 -7.51
C LEU A 274 -10.25 -17.86 -7.20
N ARG A 275 -11.35 -17.51 -7.88
CA ARG A 275 -12.04 -16.23 -7.69
C ARG A 275 -12.61 -16.07 -6.28
N ARG A 276 -13.23 -17.12 -5.72
CA ARG A 276 -13.71 -17.14 -4.31
C ARG A 276 -12.56 -16.89 -3.33
N TYR A 277 -11.44 -17.57 -3.54
CA TYR A 277 -10.25 -17.41 -2.70
C TYR A 277 -9.73 -15.96 -2.72
N ILE A 278 -9.51 -15.39 -3.91
CA ILE A 278 -9.04 -14.01 -4.05
C ILE A 278 -10.08 -13.01 -3.51
N LEU A 279 -11.37 -13.25 -3.74
CA LEU A 279 -12.43 -12.43 -3.14
C LEU A 279 -12.40 -12.51 -1.61
N GLY A 280 -12.21 -13.70 -1.04
CA GLY A 280 -12.12 -13.89 0.41
C GLY A 280 -11.00 -13.07 1.03
N LEU A 281 -9.79 -13.14 0.46
CA LEU A 281 -8.66 -12.33 0.91
C LEU A 281 -8.96 -10.81 0.77
N ALA A 282 -9.58 -10.42 -0.33
CA ALA A 282 -9.96 -9.03 -0.56
C ALA A 282 -10.99 -8.52 0.45
N LEU A 283 -12.01 -9.33 0.76
CA LEU A 283 -13.04 -9.00 1.76
C LEU A 283 -12.45 -8.92 3.18
N VAL A 284 -11.58 -9.85 3.55
CA VAL A 284 -10.85 -9.78 4.83
C VAL A 284 -10.05 -8.50 4.93
N ALA A 285 -9.24 -8.17 3.92
CA ALA A 285 -8.47 -6.93 3.89
C ALA A 285 -9.34 -5.67 3.94
N PHE A 286 -10.54 -5.73 3.37
CA PHE A 286 -11.48 -4.61 3.30
C PHE A 286 -12.19 -4.36 4.62
N THR A 287 -12.52 -5.42 5.37
CA THR A 287 -13.31 -5.41 6.62
C THR A 287 -12.47 -5.42 7.88
N ALA A 288 -11.21 -5.91 7.82
CA ALA A 288 -10.37 -6.04 9.00
C ALA A 288 -10.20 -4.70 9.73
N PRO A 289 -10.21 -4.71 11.07
CA PRO A 289 -9.82 -3.55 11.84
C PRO A 289 -8.39 -3.13 11.47
N HIS A 290 -8.23 -1.92 10.99
CA HIS A 290 -6.91 -1.37 10.65
C HIS A 290 -6.41 -0.50 11.79
N ASP A 291 -5.14 -0.70 12.12
CA ASP A 291 -4.42 0.27 12.91
C ASP A 291 -4.21 1.53 12.05
N THR A 292 -4.88 2.59 12.42
CA THR A 292 -4.81 3.89 11.75
C THR A 292 -3.87 4.86 12.48
N ASN A 293 -2.93 4.35 13.26
CA ASN A 293 -1.76 5.08 13.69
C ASN A 293 -0.81 5.23 12.50
N LEU A 294 -1.03 6.25 11.68
CA LEU A 294 -0.27 6.45 10.44
C LEU A 294 1.13 6.97 10.71
N ARG A 295 1.27 7.84 11.71
CA ARG A 295 2.51 8.36 12.29
C ARG A 295 2.20 9.17 13.56
N GLU A 296 3.24 9.58 14.30
CA GLU A 296 3.10 10.52 15.41
C GLU A 296 2.34 11.79 14.97
N GLY A 297 1.32 12.16 15.74
CA GLY A 297 0.43 13.29 15.44
C GLY A 297 -0.56 13.05 14.29
N CYS A 298 -0.69 11.80 13.83
CA CYS A 298 -1.69 11.42 12.81
C CYS A 298 -2.27 10.04 13.12
N GLN A 299 -2.94 9.93 14.27
CA GLN A 299 -3.71 8.76 14.65
C GLN A 299 -5.19 9.04 14.43
N LEU A 300 -5.88 8.15 13.71
CA LEU A 300 -7.25 8.31 13.30
C LEU A 300 -8.13 7.21 13.86
N VAL A 301 -9.41 7.48 14.06
CA VAL A 301 -10.43 6.49 14.45
C VAL A 301 -11.68 6.67 13.58
N PRO A 302 -12.50 5.62 13.41
CA PRO A 302 -13.79 5.77 12.76
C PRO A 302 -14.68 6.80 13.47
N ASN A 303 -15.40 7.62 12.70
CA ASN A 303 -16.37 8.54 13.24
C ASN A 303 -17.65 7.78 13.62
N ALA A 304 -17.91 7.61 14.92
CA ALA A 304 -19.07 6.88 15.42
C ALA A 304 -20.41 7.55 15.05
N GLU A 305 -20.44 8.90 14.92
CA GLU A 305 -21.63 9.66 14.54
C GLU A 305 -21.94 9.56 13.04
N ARG A 306 -20.96 9.13 12.24
CA ARG A 306 -21.09 9.01 10.78
C ARG A 306 -20.59 7.65 10.31
N PRO A 307 -21.42 6.60 10.43
CA PRO A 307 -21.04 5.23 10.08
C PRO A 307 -20.60 5.08 8.63
N SER A 308 -19.74 4.11 8.38
CA SER A 308 -19.28 3.77 7.03
C SER A 308 -20.45 3.42 6.11
N LYS A 309 -20.43 3.90 4.89
CA LYS A 309 -21.35 3.52 3.83
C LYS A 309 -20.72 2.47 2.93
N TRP A 310 -21.45 1.40 2.71
CA TRP A 310 -21.06 0.31 1.82
C TRP A 310 -22.10 0.14 0.74
N GLU A 311 -21.68 0.02 -0.50
CA GLU A 311 -22.55 -0.08 -1.66
C GLU A 311 -21.97 -1.09 -2.67
N LEU A 312 -22.81 -2.00 -3.12
CA LEU A 312 -22.56 -2.79 -4.33
C LEU A 312 -22.97 -1.93 -5.53
N VAL A 313 -22.02 -1.68 -6.42
CA VAL A 313 -22.24 -0.90 -7.65
C VAL A 313 -22.36 -1.85 -8.82
N ARG A 314 -23.40 -1.67 -9.64
CA ARG A 314 -23.63 -2.46 -10.84
C ARG A 314 -23.14 -1.73 -12.09
N HIS A 315 -22.98 -2.46 -13.18
CA HIS A 315 -22.51 -1.90 -14.46
C HIS A 315 -23.44 -0.84 -15.07
N ASP A 316 -24.73 -0.87 -14.74
CA ASP A 316 -25.72 0.13 -15.15
C ASP A 316 -25.71 1.40 -14.27
N GLY A 317 -24.81 1.46 -13.28
CA GLY A 317 -24.68 2.59 -12.35
C GLY A 317 -25.60 2.51 -11.14
N GLN A 318 -26.40 1.45 -10.97
CA GLN A 318 -27.19 1.28 -9.75
C GLN A 318 -26.31 1.01 -8.53
N HIS A 319 -26.69 1.58 -7.40
CA HIS A 319 -26.05 1.44 -6.11
C HIS A 319 -26.98 0.74 -5.14
N GLU A 320 -26.58 -0.40 -4.63
CA GLU A 320 -27.33 -1.20 -3.65
C GLU A 320 -26.61 -1.13 -2.31
N LYS A 321 -27.35 -0.84 -1.22
CA LYS A 321 -26.77 -0.90 0.12
C LYS A 321 -26.25 -2.30 0.41
N PHE A 322 -25.06 -2.36 0.94
CA PHE A 322 -24.42 -3.61 1.31
C PHE A 322 -23.89 -3.52 2.74
N SER A 323 -23.83 -4.66 3.43
CA SER A 323 -23.19 -4.79 4.72
C SER A 323 -22.55 -6.16 4.84
N LEU A 324 -21.38 -6.21 5.45
CA LEU A 324 -20.64 -7.43 5.72
C LEU A 324 -19.85 -7.20 7.01
N SER A 325 -20.04 -8.06 7.99
CA SER A 325 -19.20 -8.05 9.19
C SER A 325 -17.82 -8.65 8.88
N HIS A 326 -16.83 -8.33 9.71
CA HIS A 326 -15.51 -8.90 9.57
C HIS A 326 -15.52 -10.42 9.78
N ASP A 327 -16.29 -10.89 10.75
CA ASP A 327 -16.40 -12.34 11.05
C ASP A 327 -16.99 -13.13 9.88
N GLU A 328 -18.01 -12.57 9.20
CA GLU A 328 -18.57 -13.19 7.99
C GLU A 328 -17.54 -13.22 6.85
N ALA A 329 -16.78 -12.13 6.67
CA ALA A 329 -15.72 -12.06 5.66
C ALA A 329 -14.59 -13.07 5.95
N LEU A 330 -14.19 -13.18 7.22
CA LEU A 330 -13.15 -14.12 7.65
C LEU A 330 -13.60 -15.57 7.43
N LYS A 331 -14.82 -15.91 7.85
CA LYS A 331 -15.37 -17.26 7.64
C LYS A 331 -15.45 -17.63 6.16
N PHE A 332 -15.94 -16.70 5.31
CA PHE A 332 -15.95 -16.92 3.87
C PHE A 332 -14.54 -17.14 3.32
N ALA A 333 -13.55 -16.35 3.77
CA ALA A 333 -12.17 -16.49 3.33
C ALA A 333 -11.52 -17.82 3.76
N GLU A 334 -11.85 -18.31 4.97
CA GLU A 334 -11.37 -19.61 5.47
C GLU A 334 -11.92 -20.76 4.62
N ASP A 335 -13.24 -20.75 4.37
CA ASP A 335 -13.87 -21.78 3.54
C ASP A 335 -13.34 -21.74 2.09
N ALA A 336 -13.20 -20.55 1.52
CA ALA A 336 -12.67 -20.38 0.16
C ALA A 336 -11.18 -20.77 0.04
N ALA A 337 -10.37 -20.47 1.06
CA ALA A 337 -8.96 -20.88 1.12
C ALA A 337 -8.81 -22.40 1.23
N HIS A 338 -9.66 -23.04 2.02
CA HIS A 338 -9.72 -24.50 2.14
C HIS A 338 -10.11 -25.15 0.79
N ASP A 339 -11.18 -24.66 0.15
CA ASP A 339 -11.66 -25.20 -1.14
C ASP A 339 -10.65 -25.01 -2.29
N PHE A 340 -9.89 -23.91 -2.26
CA PHE A 340 -8.83 -23.61 -3.23
C PHE A 340 -7.56 -24.43 -2.98
N VAL A 341 -7.37 -24.92 -1.75
CA VAL A 341 -6.14 -25.59 -1.29
C VAL A 341 -4.94 -24.64 -1.41
N VAL A 342 -4.81 -23.74 -0.45
CA VAL A 342 -3.69 -22.77 -0.39
C VAL A 342 -2.34 -23.47 -0.50
N GLY A 343 -1.39 -22.86 -1.21
CA GLY A 343 -0.06 -23.44 -1.35
C GLY A 343 0.73 -23.45 -0.03
N PRO A 344 1.83 -24.22 0.04
CA PRO A 344 2.65 -24.33 1.25
C PRO A 344 3.44 -23.02 1.52
N ASP A 345 3.88 -22.88 2.76
CA ASP A 345 4.90 -21.90 3.12
C ASP A 345 6.22 -22.23 2.41
N GLU A 346 7.00 -21.20 2.10
CA GLU A 346 8.27 -21.34 1.35
C GLU A 346 9.40 -20.60 2.06
N ASP A 347 10.52 -21.28 2.27
CA ASP A 347 11.76 -20.66 2.72
C ASP A 347 12.79 -20.67 1.59
N ALA A 348 13.42 -19.54 1.36
CA ALA A 348 14.37 -19.33 0.28
C ALA A 348 15.61 -18.56 0.73
N ASN A 349 16.65 -18.62 -0.08
CA ASN A 349 17.85 -17.84 0.13
C ASN A 349 18.07 -16.85 -1.02
N PHE A 350 18.62 -15.69 -0.67
CA PHE A 350 19.07 -14.70 -1.63
C PHE A 350 20.28 -15.24 -2.39
N ASP A 351 20.24 -15.22 -3.72
CA ASP A 351 21.32 -15.66 -4.60
C ASP A 351 22.30 -14.50 -4.86
N GLN A 352 23.27 -14.38 -3.95
CA GLN A 352 24.28 -13.33 -4.03
C GLN A 352 25.14 -13.44 -5.31
N GLN A 353 25.41 -14.67 -5.78
CA GLN A 353 26.23 -14.90 -6.97
C GLN A 353 25.48 -14.40 -8.22
N TYR A 354 24.21 -14.76 -8.34
CA TYR A 354 23.39 -14.25 -9.44
C TYR A 354 23.23 -12.73 -9.39
N ALA A 355 23.04 -12.14 -8.22
CA ALA A 355 22.97 -10.69 -8.08
C ALA A 355 24.27 -10.01 -8.55
N LYS A 356 25.44 -10.54 -8.18
CA LYS A 356 26.76 -10.05 -8.66
C LYS A 356 26.91 -10.17 -10.17
N GLN A 357 26.49 -11.28 -10.76
CA GLN A 357 26.51 -11.47 -12.21
C GLN A 357 25.63 -10.46 -12.93
N GLN A 358 24.42 -10.18 -12.41
CA GLN A 358 23.53 -9.18 -12.99
C GLN A 358 24.08 -7.74 -12.87
N LEU A 359 24.79 -7.44 -11.79
CA LEU A 359 25.46 -6.13 -11.63
C LEU A 359 26.62 -5.95 -12.61
N ALA A 360 27.35 -7.03 -12.93
CA ALA A 360 28.47 -7.01 -13.87
C ALA A 360 28.07 -6.84 -15.35
N LYS A 361 26.78 -7.14 -15.69
CA LYS A 361 26.29 -6.99 -17.07
C LYS A 361 26.31 -5.54 -17.55
N SER A 362 26.69 -5.36 -18.81
CA SER A 362 26.58 -4.06 -19.47
C SER A 362 25.13 -3.60 -19.65
N LYS A 363 24.95 -2.32 -19.89
CA LYS A 363 23.61 -1.74 -20.14
C LYS A 363 22.96 -2.34 -21.39
N GLU A 364 23.74 -2.70 -22.38
CA GLU A 364 23.27 -3.31 -23.63
C GLU A 364 22.83 -4.75 -23.44
N GLU A 365 23.61 -5.55 -22.71
CA GLU A 365 23.27 -6.94 -22.37
C GLU A 365 21.97 -6.99 -21.57
N ARG A 366 21.79 -6.11 -20.57
CA ARG A 366 20.54 -6.00 -19.80
C ARG A 366 19.35 -5.65 -20.67
N LYS A 367 19.51 -4.74 -21.66
CA LYS A 367 18.43 -4.42 -22.60
C LYS A 367 18.07 -5.59 -23.51
N LYS A 368 19.05 -6.35 -23.96
CA LYS A 368 18.88 -7.52 -24.85
C LYS A 368 18.12 -8.62 -24.13
N GLU A 369 18.54 -8.98 -22.90
CA GLU A 369 17.84 -9.96 -22.08
C GLU A 369 16.40 -9.55 -21.74
N LYS A 370 16.17 -8.28 -21.41
CA LYS A 370 14.82 -7.77 -21.14
C LYS A 370 13.90 -7.88 -22.34
N ARG A 371 14.40 -7.75 -23.57
CA ARG A 371 13.64 -7.97 -24.81
C ARG A 371 13.30 -9.44 -25.06
N GLN A 372 14.19 -10.34 -24.67
CA GLN A 372 13.99 -11.79 -24.84
C GLN A 372 12.99 -12.37 -23.82
N ARG A 373 12.84 -11.74 -22.65
CA ARG A 373 11.94 -12.16 -21.57
C ARG A 373 10.52 -11.57 -21.71
N LYS A 374 10.35 -10.50 -22.49
CA LYS A 374 9.08 -9.86 -22.83
C LYS A 374 8.39 -10.54 -24.01
#